data_12e1425d75f5be02e6fb7a10dfcdd62e
#
_entry.id   12e1425d75f5be02e6fb7a10dfcdd62e
#
_cell.length_a   1.000
_cell.length_b   1.000
_cell.length_c   1.000
_cell.angle_alpha   90.00
_cell.angle_beta   90.00
_cell.angle_gamma   90.00
#
_symmetry.space_group_name_H-M   'P 1'
#
loop_
_entity.id
_entity.type
_entity.pdbx_description
1 polymer ?
#
loop_
_entity_poly.entity_id
_entity_poly.type
_entity_poly.pdbx_seq_one_letter_code
_entity_poly.pdbx_strand_id
1 'polypeptide(L)'
;MITTVTMNAIDKAYFMDHTIENGTVMRVARCRNSAGGKGLNVARAIKLCGEKVQATGITGGFNGQYLESMLARDGIAYHFGHMEGETRCCINILDEGYGSTEYLEPGSEISAEEEARFIEQLPEIVKDSEIVTISGSVPCGMGKDIYAKIITKLKEAGKKVILDTSGVLLQEGMKAAPTLVKPNQDELELLFDTKIHSMDEVIKYAVEIHESGIPYVAVSLGGEGALLVCEEGIYHGKPSKIQVVNTVGCGDSMVGGFAVALKRNYRAEEALS
;
A
#
# COMPACT_ATOMS: atom_id res chain seq x y z
N MET A 1 4.86 13.32 12.15
CA MET A 1 5.47 12.29 11.28
C MET A 1 4.37 11.41 10.71
N ILE A 2 4.59 10.72 9.59
CA ILE A 2 3.69 9.69 9.03
C ILE A 2 4.42 8.35 9.12
N THR A 3 3.72 7.27 9.50
CA THR A 3 4.28 5.91 9.47
C THR A 3 3.55 5.10 8.39
N THR A 4 4.29 4.30 7.63
CA THR A 4 3.74 3.34 6.69
C THR A 4 3.92 1.92 7.22
N VAL A 5 2.81 1.20 7.42
CA VAL A 5 2.85 -0.24 7.72
C VAL A 5 2.84 -0.99 6.40
N THR A 6 3.81 -1.84 6.22
CA THR A 6 4.02 -2.56 4.96
C THR A 6 4.48 -3.99 5.23
N MET A 7 3.98 -4.92 4.45
CA MET A 7 4.47 -6.30 4.42
C MET A 7 5.46 -6.41 3.26
N ASN A 8 6.71 -6.35 3.63
CA ASN A 8 7.84 -6.02 2.77
C ASN A 8 8.23 -7.13 1.80
N ALA A 9 8.88 -6.74 0.72
CA ALA A 9 9.57 -7.63 -0.21
C ALA A 9 10.84 -6.93 -0.74
N ILE A 10 11.76 -7.71 -1.28
CA ILE A 10 12.81 -7.18 -2.15
C ILE A 10 12.32 -7.30 -3.59
N ASP A 11 12.09 -6.17 -4.24
CA ASP A 11 11.78 -6.15 -5.66
C ASP A 11 13.07 -6.26 -6.47
N LYS A 12 13.15 -7.30 -7.31
CA LYS A 12 14.26 -7.57 -8.22
C LYS A 12 13.79 -7.40 -9.67
N ALA A 13 14.18 -6.31 -10.30
CA ALA A 13 13.90 -6.08 -11.72
C ALA A 13 15.09 -6.58 -12.57
N TYR A 14 14.82 -7.54 -13.45
CA TYR A 14 15.77 -8.08 -14.41
C TYR A 14 15.43 -7.55 -15.80
N PHE A 15 16.35 -6.82 -16.39
CA PHE A 15 16.19 -6.24 -17.72
C PHE A 15 16.89 -7.14 -18.73
N MET A 16 16.11 -7.65 -19.68
CA MET A 16 16.59 -8.45 -20.79
C MET A 16 16.80 -7.56 -22.01
N ASP A 17 17.78 -7.88 -22.82
CA ASP A 17 18.03 -7.30 -24.15
C ASP A 17 17.51 -8.18 -25.29
N HIS A 18 16.72 -9.20 -24.95
CA HIS A 18 16.08 -10.15 -25.86
C HIS A 18 14.82 -10.71 -25.19
N THR A 19 13.93 -11.30 -25.98
CA THR A 19 12.73 -12.00 -25.48
C THR A 19 13.14 -13.24 -24.69
N ILE A 20 12.44 -13.49 -23.57
CA ILE A 20 12.68 -14.69 -22.75
C ILE A 20 12.29 -15.95 -23.50
N GLU A 21 13.10 -16.99 -23.37
CA GLU A 21 12.89 -18.33 -23.97
C GLU A 21 12.83 -19.40 -22.88
N ASN A 22 11.73 -20.17 -22.88
CA ASN A 22 11.55 -21.26 -21.94
C ASN A 22 12.55 -22.40 -22.18
N GLY A 23 13.07 -22.97 -21.08
CA GLY A 23 13.97 -24.14 -21.14
C GLY A 23 15.41 -23.83 -21.52
N THR A 24 15.82 -22.57 -21.53
CA THR A 24 17.19 -22.14 -21.87
C THR A 24 17.84 -21.43 -20.68
N VAL A 25 19.17 -21.26 -20.77
CA VAL A 25 19.95 -20.44 -19.81
C VAL A 25 20.15 -19.07 -20.43
N MET A 26 19.53 -18.06 -19.83
CA MET A 26 19.63 -16.67 -20.28
C MET A 26 20.43 -15.82 -19.29
N ARG A 27 21.10 -14.80 -19.81
CA ARG A 27 21.81 -13.81 -19.00
C ARG A 27 21.06 -12.49 -19.05
N VAL A 28 20.82 -11.92 -17.85
CA VAL A 28 20.20 -10.59 -17.74
C VAL A 28 21.20 -9.51 -18.14
N ALA A 29 20.77 -8.53 -18.91
CA ALA A 29 21.60 -7.39 -19.30
C ALA A 29 21.88 -6.47 -18.10
N ARG A 30 20.86 -6.31 -17.22
CA ARG A 30 20.95 -5.48 -16.01
C ARG A 30 20.02 -6.00 -14.93
N CYS A 31 20.44 -5.86 -13.67
CA CYS A 31 19.64 -6.16 -12.49
C CYS A 31 19.51 -4.89 -11.62
N ARG A 32 18.33 -4.67 -11.07
CA ARG A 32 18.06 -3.61 -10.09
C ARG A 32 17.27 -4.19 -8.92
N ASN A 33 17.77 -4.00 -7.70
CA ASN A 33 17.08 -4.34 -6.48
C ASN A 33 16.58 -3.07 -5.80
N SER A 34 15.38 -3.13 -5.23
CA SER A 34 14.79 -2.06 -4.42
C SER A 34 14.02 -2.64 -3.25
N ALA A 35 13.96 -1.90 -2.15
CA ALA A 35 13.05 -2.19 -1.07
C ALA A 35 11.62 -2.02 -1.60
N GLY A 36 10.87 -3.13 -1.68
CA GLY A 36 9.61 -3.23 -2.37
C GLY A 36 8.40 -3.36 -1.45
N GLY A 37 7.25 -3.40 -2.08
CA GLY A 37 5.95 -3.44 -1.43
C GLY A 37 5.23 -2.09 -1.45
N LYS A 38 3.89 -2.14 -1.56
CA LYS A 38 3.04 -0.94 -1.69
C LYS A 38 3.33 0.11 -0.61
N GLY A 39 3.44 -0.30 0.66
CA GLY A 39 3.70 0.65 1.75
C GLY A 39 5.03 1.37 1.63
N LEU A 40 6.08 0.76 1.05
CA LEU A 40 7.35 1.44 0.81
C LEU A 40 7.27 2.41 -0.38
N ASN A 41 6.42 2.13 -1.37
CA ASN A 41 6.12 3.11 -2.42
C ASN A 41 5.37 4.31 -1.84
N VAL A 42 4.40 4.08 -0.95
CA VAL A 42 3.72 5.14 -0.17
C VAL A 42 4.74 5.97 0.61
N ALA A 43 5.70 5.32 1.31
CA ALA A 43 6.74 6.03 2.06
C ALA A 43 7.59 6.94 1.16
N ARG A 44 7.95 6.48 -0.05
CA ARG A 44 8.68 7.30 -1.03
C ARG A 44 7.86 8.49 -1.50
N ALA A 45 6.55 8.28 -1.78
CA ALA A 45 5.66 9.37 -2.19
C ALA A 45 5.54 10.43 -1.08
N ILE A 46 5.34 10.03 0.18
CA ILE A 46 5.30 10.93 1.33
C ILE A 46 6.59 11.73 1.46
N LYS A 47 7.74 11.07 1.32
CA LYS A 47 9.05 11.72 1.37
C LYS A 47 9.23 12.73 0.24
N LEU A 48 8.81 12.41 -0.98
CA LEU A 48 8.85 13.32 -2.12
C LEU A 48 7.97 14.57 -1.92
N CYS A 49 6.86 14.44 -1.18
CA CYS A 49 6.03 15.57 -0.74
C CYS A 49 6.65 16.39 0.40
N GLY A 50 7.87 16.07 0.84
CA GLY A 50 8.60 16.81 1.87
C GLY A 50 8.24 16.47 3.31
N GLU A 51 7.46 15.40 3.55
CA GLU A 51 7.09 15.00 4.91
C GLU A 51 8.05 13.98 5.50
N LYS A 52 8.21 14.04 6.83
CA LYS A 52 8.95 13.01 7.56
C LYS A 52 8.13 11.71 7.59
N VAL A 53 8.76 10.63 7.15
CA VAL A 53 8.15 9.30 7.07
C VAL A 53 9.02 8.25 7.72
N GLN A 54 8.36 7.26 8.32
CA GLN A 54 8.96 6.04 8.86
C GLN A 54 8.23 4.83 8.27
N ALA A 55 8.96 3.77 7.93
CA ALA A 55 8.40 2.49 7.54
C ALA A 55 8.42 1.51 8.72
N THR A 56 7.37 0.69 8.83
CA THR A 56 7.30 -0.42 9.79
C THR A 56 6.57 -1.61 9.16
N GLY A 57 6.67 -2.75 9.80
CA GLY A 57 6.11 -4.04 9.37
C GLY A 57 6.92 -5.16 9.97
N ILE A 58 6.98 -6.31 9.30
CA ILE A 58 7.78 -7.46 9.74
C ILE A 58 8.79 -7.80 8.65
N THR A 59 10.05 -7.98 9.05
CA THR A 59 11.16 -8.41 8.19
C THR A 59 11.88 -9.57 8.83
N GLY A 60 12.66 -10.35 8.05
CA GLY A 60 13.44 -11.44 8.60
C GLY A 60 14.59 -11.85 7.70
N GLY A 61 15.56 -12.54 8.30
CA GLY A 61 16.71 -13.10 7.64
C GLY A 61 17.66 -12.09 7.00
N PHE A 62 18.49 -12.56 6.10
CA PHE A 62 19.42 -11.72 5.35
C PHE A 62 18.73 -10.77 4.38
N ASN A 63 17.62 -11.20 3.78
CA ASN A 63 16.81 -10.34 2.91
C ASN A 63 16.20 -9.17 3.71
N GLY A 64 15.77 -9.40 4.96
CA GLY A 64 15.30 -8.34 5.83
C GLY A 64 16.38 -7.29 6.10
N GLN A 65 17.58 -7.72 6.48
CA GLN A 65 18.73 -6.82 6.69
C GLN A 65 19.10 -6.05 5.40
N TYR A 66 19.04 -6.73 4.25
CA TYR A 66 19.27 -6.08 2.97
C TYR A 66 18.22 -5.03 2.64
N LEU A 67 16.93 -5.31 2.90
CA LEU A 67 15.85 -4.35 2.74
C LEU A 67 16.07 -3.11 3.62
N GLU A 68 16.41 -3.29 4.88
CA GLU A 68 16.70 -2.21 5.83
C GLU A 68 17.88 -1.36 5.36
N SER A 69 18.95 -1.99 4.84
CA SER A 69 20.09 -1.27 4.28
C SER A 69 19.71 -0.42 3.06
N MET A 70 18.78 -0.88 2.24
CA MET A 70 18.26 -0.11 1.11
C MET A 70 17.44 1.10 1.58
N LEU A 71 16.60 0.94 2.62
CA LEU A 71 15.83 2.04 3.20
C LEU A 71 16.75 3.10 3.83
N ALA A 72 17.80 2.67 4.55
CA ALA A 72 18.81 3.58 5.07
C ALA A 72 19.47 4.41 3.97
N ARG A 73 19.84 3.77 2.85
CA ARG A 73 20.38 4.44 1.66
C ARG A 73 19.39 5.41 1.03
N ASP A 74 18.09 5.03 0.98
CA ASP A 74 17.00 5.88 0.47
C ASP A 74 16.66 7.03 1.47
N GLY A 75 17.25 7.02 2.67
CA GLY A 75 17.01 8.00 3.73
C GLY A 75 15.56 7.97 4.23
N ILE A 76 14.98 6.77 4.31
CA ILE A 76 13.68 6.49 4.93
C ILE A 76 13.95 5.86 6.28
N ALA A 77 13.46 6.47 7.36
CA ALA A 77 13.53 5.90 8.69
C ALA A 77 12.71 4.59 8.74
N TYR A 78 13.14 3.64 9.54
CA TYR A 78 12.42 2.38 9.69
C TYR A 78 12.52 1.83 11.11
N HIS A 79 11.50 1.04 11.49
CA HIS A 79 11.48 0.27 12.71
C HIS A 79 10.61 -0.98 12.47
N PHE A 80 11.23 -2.10 12.20
CA PHE A 80 10.54 -3.36 11.88
C PHE A 80 10.48 -4.31 13.07
N GLY A 81 9.39 -5.07 13.18
CA GLY A 81 9.39 -6.33 13.89
C GLY A 81 10.18 -7.39 13.11
N HIS A 82 10.69 -8.40 13.81
CA HIS A 82 11.49 -9.45 13.18
C HIS A 82 10.80 -10.81 13.28
N MET A 83 10.86 -11.57 12.18
CA MET A 83 10.49 -12.98 12.08
C MET A 83 11.74 -13.85 11.92
N GLU A 84 11.62 -15.13 12.23
CA GLU A 84 12.73 -16.10 12.04
C GLU A 84 12.99 -16.41 10.56
N GLY A 85 11.96 -16.34 9.73
CA GLY A 85 12.06 -16.61 8.29
C GLY A 85 12.67 -15.48 7.48
N GLU A 86 12.81 -15.71 6.16
CA GLU A 86 13.35 -14.74 5.21
C GLU A 86 12.27 -13.79 4.68
N THR A 87 12.58 -12.53 4.56
CA THR A 87 11.79 -11.58 3.76
C THR A 87 11.80 -12.03 2.29
N ARG A 88 10.60 -12.11 1.70
CA ARG A 88 10.41 -12.59 0.32
C ARG A 88 11.04 -11.68 -0.72
N CYS A 89 11.28 -12.24 -1.91
CA CYS A 89 11.60 -11.50 -3.11
C CYS A 89 10.40 -11.48 -4.07
N CYS A 90 10.28 -10.39 -4.83
CA CYS A 90 9.40 -10.30 -5.97
C CYS A 90 10.28 -10.06 -7.20
N ILE A 91 10.26 -10.96 -8.16
CA ILE A 91 11.09 -10.89 -9.36
C ILE A 91 10.23 -10.40 -10.51
N ASN A 92 10.67 -9.34 -11.17
CA ASN A 92 10.05 -8.84 -12.38
C ASN A 92 11.06 -8.94 -13.53
N ILE A 93 10.73 -9.70 -14.55
CA ILE A 93 11.52 -9.82 -15.76
C ILE A 93 10.90 -8.91 -16.82
N LEU A 94 11.71 -7.98 -17.31
CA LEU A 94 11.33 -6.98 -18.31
C LEU A 94 12.03 -7.31 -19.63
N ASP A 95 11.26 -7.66 -20.64
CA ASP A 95 11.75 -8.00 -21.99
C ASP A 95 10.91 -7.35 -23.09
N GLU A 96 11.44 -7.34 -24.32
CA GLU A 96 10.79 -6.70 -25.46
C GLU A 96 9.59 -7.50 -26.01
N GLY A 97 9.51 -8.81 -25.73
CA GLY A 97 8.47 -9.68 -26.29
C GLY A 97 7.20 -9.71 -25.44
N TYR A 98 7.35 -9.92 -24.13
CA TYR A 98 6.23 -10.05 -23.20
C TYR A 98 6.02 -8.81 -22.33
N GLY A 99 6.97 -7.87 -22.33
CA GLY A 99 6.94 -6.67 -21.51
C GLY A 99 7.34 -6.93 -20.07
N SER A 100 6.41 -7.33 -19.22
CA SER A 100 6.64 -7.56 -17.78
C SER A 100 6.11 -8.93 -17.38
N THR A 101 6.98 -9.77 -16.82
CA THR A 101 6.62 -11.08 -16.25
C THR A 101 7.04 -11.11 -14.78
N GLU A 102 6.10 -11.33 -13.88
CA GLU A 102 6.33 -11.27 -12.44
C GLU A 102 6.26 -12.65 -11.79
N TYR A 103 7.24 -12.92 -10.90
CA TYR A 103 7.28 -14.07 -10.01
C TYR A 103 7.29 -13.57 -8.57
N LEU A 104 6.21 -13.86 -7.85
CA LEU A 104 6.00 -13.39 -6.49
C LEU A 104 6.21 -14.56 -5.51
N GLU A 105 7.26 -14.51 -4.72
CA GLU A 105 7.47 -15.50 -3.67
C GLU A 105 6.37 -15.39 -2.61
N PRO A 106 5.90 -16.52 -2.04
CA PRO A 106 4.92 -16.50 -0.96
C PRO A 106 5.47 -15.85 0.32
N GLY A 107 6.79 -15.93 0.52
CA GLY A 107 7.46 -15.53 1.75
C GLY A 107 7.41 -16.59 2.84
N SER A 108 8.13 -16.32 3.92
CA SER A 108 8.07 -17.16 5.11
C SER A 108 6.76 -16.97 5.86
N GLU A 109 6.31 -18.02 6.52
CA GLU A 109 5.13 -17.99 7.39
C GLU A 109 5.45 -17.19 8.65
N ILE A 110 4.53 -16.30 9.05
CA ILE A 110 4.61 -15.55 10.30
C ILE A 110 3.80 -16.29 11.35
N SER A 111 4.44 -16.62 12.46
CA SER A 111 3.78 -17.28 13.60
C SER A 111 2.80 -16.35 14.31
N ALA A 112 1.83 -16.92 15.02
CA ALA A 112 0.87 -16.16 15.82
C ALA A 112 1.56 -15.33 16.91
N GLU A 113 2.68 -15.79 17.45
CA GLU A 113 3.48 -15.08 18.44
C GLU A 113 4.19 -13.87 17.84
N GLU A 114 4.71 -13.99 16.61
CA GLU A 114 5.35 -12.88 15.89
C GLU A 114 4.32 -11.82 15.49
N GLU A 115 3.13 -12.25 15.00
CA GLU A 115 1.99 -11.38 14.73
C GLU A 115 1.59 -10.58 15.98
N ALA A 116 1.35 -11.29 17.10
CA ALA A 116 0.92 -10.68 18.35
C ALA A 116 1.97 -9.68 18.88
N ARG A 117 3.24 -10.07 18.87
CA ARG A 117 4.35 -9.23 19.30
C ARG A 117 4.44 -7.95 18.47
N PHE A 118 4.29 -8.04 17.15
CA PHE A 118 4.29 -6.87 16.28
C PHE A 118 3.12 -5.92 16.61
N ILE A 119 1.90 -6.45 16.78
CA ILE A 119 0.71 -5.64 17.13
C ILE A 119 0.91 -4.94 18.48
N GLU A 120 1.48 -5.61 19.46
CA GLU A 120 1.74 -5.03 20.80
C GLU A 120 2.76 -3.90 20.74
N GLN A 121 3.76 -3.98 19.87
CA GLN A 121 4.80 -2.98 19.72
C GLN A 121 4.36 -1.74 18.92
N LEU A 122 3.30 -1.86 18.11
CA LEU A 122 2.85 -0.79 17.21
C LEU A 122 2.65 0.57 17.90
N PRO A 123 1.97 0.70 19.05
CA PRO A 123 1.76 1.99 19.70
C PRO A 123 3.07 2.72 19.99
N GLU A 124 4.10 2.00 20.43
CA GLU A 124 5.43 2.60 20.70
C GLU A 124 6.14 2.96 19.38
N ILE A 125 6.07 2.10 18.37
CA ILE A 125 6.66 2.35 17.06
C ILE A 125 6.08 3.62 16.41
N VAL A 126 4.77 3.84 16.54
CA VAL A 126 4.07 4.97 15.90
C VAL A 126 3.85 6.16 16.83
N LYS A 127 4.44 6.19 18.02
CA LYS A 127 4.15 7.22 19.04
C LYS A 127 4.26 8.65 18.51
N ASP A 128 5.27 8.93 17.68
CA ASP A 128 5.52 10.25 17.10
C ASP A 128 4.76 10.49 15.77
N SER A 129 3.92 9.55 15.36
CA SER A 129 3.13 9.65 14.12
C SER A 129 1.70 10.09 14.43
N GLU A 130 1.16 10.95 13.61
CA GLU A 130 -0.26 11.35 13.62
C GLU A 130 -1.09 10.47 12.71
N ILE A 131 -0.46 10.05 11.59
CA ILE A 131 -1.10 9.29 10.53
C ILE A 131 -0.31 8.02 10.29
N VAL A 132 -1.03 6.91 10.13
CA VAL A 132 -0.47 5.62 9.76
C VAL A 132 -1.16 5.12 8.50
N THR A 133 -0.39 4.75 7.48
CA THR A 133 -0.92 4.08 6.28
C THR A 133 -0.66 2.58 6.37
N ILE A 134 -1.60 1.78 5.92
CA ILE A 134 -1.49 0.32 5.83
C ILE A 134 -1.74 -0.04 4.38
N SER A 135 -0.76 -0.65 3.70
CA SER A 135 -0.87 -0.92 2.26
C SER A 135 -0.35 -2.30 1.87
N GLY A 136 -1.07 -2.95 0.97
CA GLY A 136 -0.67 -4.20 0.34
C GLY A 136 -1.29 -5.46 0.94
N SER A 137 -0.76 -6.61 0.51
CA SER A 137 -1.13 -7.94 1.00
C SER A 137 -0.35 -8.29 2.26
N VAL A 138 -0.74 -9.38 2.91
CA VAL A 138 -0.06 -9.91 4.09
C VAL A 138 0.70 -11.20 3.76
N PRO A 139 1.79 -11.52 4.49
CA PRO A 139 2.48 -12.80 4.39
C PRO A 139 1.60 -13.99 4.79
N CYS A 140 2.05 -15.19 4.43
CA CYS A 140 1.46 -16.43 4.93
C CYS A 140 1.50 -16.47 6.46
N GLY A 141 0.50 -17.14 7.06
CA GLY A 141 0.38 -17.30 8.52
C GLY A 141 -0.42 -16.18 9.21
N MET A 142 -0.47 -14.99 8.65
CA MET A 142 -1.27 -13.90 9.21
C MET A 142 -2.77 -14.09 8.98
N GLY A 143 -3.56 -13.74 9.99
CA GLY A 143 -5.02 -13.80 9.93
C GLY A 143 -5.61 -12.82 8.89
N LYS A 144 -6.76 -13.19 8.32
CA LYS A 144 -7.49 -12.31 7.40
C LYS A 144 -7.98 -11.02 8.07
N ASP A 145 -8.09 -11.02 9.39
CA ASP A 145 -8.51 -9.92 10.26
C ASP A 145 -7.34 -9.05 10.77
N ILE A 146 -6.11 -9.34 10.34
CA ILE A 146 -4.91 -8.66 10.84
C ILE A 146 -4.99 -7.15 10.69
N TYR A 147 -5.50 -6.64 9.58
CA TYR A 147 -5.62 -5.20 9.39
C TYR A 147 -6.69 -4.58 10.29
N ALA A 148 -7.78 -5.29 10.60
CA ALA A 148 -8.75 -4.84 11.59
C ALA A 148 -8.11 -4.73 12.99
N LYS A 149 -7.31 -5.72 13.40
CA LYS A 149 -6.57 -5.70 14.67
C LYS A 149 -5.59 -4.52 14.74
N ILE A 150 -4.80 -4.33 13.67
CA ILE A 150 -3.84 -3.22 13.57
C ILE A 150 -4.58 -1.87 13.63
N ILE A 151 -5.65 -1.68 12.84
CA ILE A 151 -6.43 -0.43 12.81
C ILE A 151 -7.00 -0.13 14.19
N THR A 152 -7.60 -1.12 14.84
CA THR A 152 -8.15 -0.97 16.19
C THR A 152 -7.07 -0.48 17.16
N LYS A 153 -5.92 -1.15 17.18
CA LYS A 153 -4.79 -0.80 18.06
C LYS A 153 -4.26 0.61 17.81
N LEU A 154 -4.17 1.01 16.54
CA LEU A 154 -3.73 2.34 16.15
C LEU A 154 -4.75 3.43 16.52
N LYS A 155 -6.05 3.16 16.36
CA LYS A 155 -7.12 4.08 16.77
C LYS A 155 -7.15 4.27 18.30
N GLU A 156 -6.97 3.21 19.07
CA GLU A 156 -6.79 3.29 20.54
C GLU A 156 -5.60 4.16 20.93
N ALA A 157 -4.53 4.16 20.12
CA ALA A 157 -3.39 5.05 20.29
C ALA A 157 -3.61 6.47 19.70
N GLY A 158 -4.84 6.82 19.29
CA GLY A 158 -5.21 8.14 18.77
C GLY A 158 -4.69 8.45 17.37
N LYS A 159 -4.36 7.43 16.56
CA LYS A 159 -3.83 7.63 15.21
C LYS A 159 -4.93 7.65 14.16
N LYS A 160 -4.78 8.51 13.14
CA LYS A 160 -5.57 8.44 11.90
C LYS A 160 -5.00 7.34 11.02
N VAL A 161 -5.85 6.49 10.46
CA VAL A 161 -5.40 5.31 9.69
C VAL A 161 -5.95 5.36 8.27
N ILE A 162 -5.06 5.17 7.28
CA ILE A 162 -5.41 5.01 5.87
C ILE A 162 -5.19 3.55 5.51
N LEU A 163 -6.18 2.91 4.89
CA LEU A 163 -6.13 1.52 4.44
C LEU A 163 -6.20 1.43 2.92
N ASP A 164 -5.19 0.79 2.31
CA ASP A 164 -5.12 0.48 0.87
C ASP A 164 -4.75 -0.99 0.67
N THR A 165 -5.74 -1.84 0.59
CA THR A 165 -5.61 -3.27 0.36
C THR A 165 -6.80 -3.77 -0.45
N SER A 166 -6.85 -5.07 -0.74
CA SER A 166 -7.88 -5.66 -1.60
C SER A 166 -8.53 -6.89 -0.98
N GLY A 167 -9.65 -7.29 -1.57
CA GLY A 167 -10.34 -8.53 -1.25
C GLY A 167 -10.75 -8.63 0.22
N VAL A 168 -10.55 -9.79 0.81
CA VAL A 168 -10.98 -10.08 2.19
C VAL A 168 -10.27 -9.20 3.23
N LEU A 169 -9.03 -8.79 2.97
CA LEU A 169 -8.29 -7.90 3.88
C LEU A 169 -8.92 -6.51 3.93
N LEU A 170 -9.45 -6.02 2.79
CA LEU A 170 -10.19 -4.77 2.73
C LEU A 170 -11.51 -4.90 3.50
N GLN A 171 -12.29 -5.95 3.23
CA GLN A 171 -13.56 -6.20 3.90
C GLN A 171 -13.42 -6.27 5.43
N GLU A 172 -12.45 -7.06 5.92
CA GLU A 172 -12.20 -7.19 7.35
C GLU A 172 -11.63 -5.90 7.95
N GLY A 173 -10.69 -5.25 7.26
CA GLY A 173 -10.08 -4.00 7.73
C GLY A 173 -11.07 -2.85 7.85
N MET A 174 -12.05 -2.75 6.95
CA MET A 174 -13.11 -1.74 6.99
C MET A 174 -13.99 -1.85 8.24
N LYS A 175 -14.18 -3.05 8.82
CA LYS A 175 -14.96 -3.23 10.06
C LYS A 175 -14.38 -2.48 11.25
N ALA A 176 -13.09 -2.17 11.23
CA ALA A 176 -12.44 -1.34 12.24
C ALA A 176 -12.58 0.17 11.98
N ALA A 177 -13.32 0.57 10.94
CA ALA A 177 -13.58 1.95 10.53
C ALA A 177 -12.28 2.80 10.49
N PRO A 178 -11.36 2.55 9.52
CA PRO A 178 -10.20 3.41 9.31
C PRO A 178 -10.63 4.83 8.94
N THR A 179 -9.73 5.80 9.08
CA THR A 179 -10.02 7.20 8.72
C THR A 179 -10.26 7.38 7.22
N LEU A 180 -9.50 6.64 6.39
CA LEU A 180 -9.64 6.66 4.94
C LEU A 180 -9.43 5.25 4.37
N VAL A 181 -10.24 4.89 3.38
CA VAL A 181 -10.02 3.74 2.51
C VAL A 181 -9.87 4.18 1.06
N LYS A 182 -9.01 3.46 0.30
CA LYS A 182 -8.80 3.78 -1.11
C LYS A 182 -9.01 2.55 -2.02
N PRO A 183 -10.26 2.13 -2.28
CA PRO A 183 -10.52 1.14 -3.30
C PRO A 183 -10.33 1.70 -4.72
N ASN A 184 -10.10 0.82 -5.68
CA ASN A 184 -10.32 1.08 -7.11
C ASN A 184 -11.68 0.52 -7.53
N GLN A 185 -12.06 0.69 -8.82
CA GLN A 185 -13.34 0.20 -9.31
C GLN A 185 -13.46 -1.32 -9.22
N ASP A 186 -12.41 -2.08 -9.56
CA ASP A 186 -12.43 -3.55 -9.50
C ASP A 186 -12.57 -4.04 -8.05
N GLU A 187 -11.96 -3.34 -7.09
CA GLU A 187 -12.09 -3.64 -5.67
C GLU A 187 -13.48 -3.32 -5.14
N LEU A 188 -14.14 -2.26 -5.63
CA LEU A 188 -15.56 -2.00 -5.34
C LEU A 188 -16.47 -3.09 -5.91
N GLU A 189 -16.24 -3.50 -7.17
CA GLU A 189 -16.99 -4.58 -7.80
C GLU A 189 -16.89 -5.88 -7.00
N LEU A 190 -15.67 -6.20 -6.53
CA LEU A 190 -15.44 -7.37 -5.70
C LEU A 190 -16.09 -7.24 -4.31
N LEU A 191 -16.05 -6.06 -3.71
CA LEU A 191 -16.60 -5.79 -2.39
C LEU A 191 -18.12 -5.95 -2.35
N PHE A 192 -18.80 -5.50 -3.41
CA PHE A 192 -20.26 -5.50 -3.54
C PHE A 192 -20.82 -6.64 -4.40
N ASP A 193 -19.97 -7.54 -4.85
CA ASP A 193 -20.31 -8.67 -5.76
C ASP A 193 -21.16 -8.21 -6.95
N THR A 194 -20.68 -7.18 -7.66
CA THR A 194 -21.42 -6.51 -8.75
C THR A 194 -20.47 -6.06 -9.87
N LYS A 195 -21.06 -5.59 -10.97
CA LYS A 195 -20.35 -4.85 -12.02
C LYS A 195 -20.78 -3.40 -12.00
N ILE A 196 -19.81 -2.50 -12.17
CA ILE A 196 -20.01 -1.04 -12.15
C ILE A 196 -19.88 -0.52 -13.58
N HIS A 197 -20.94 0.12 -14.08
CA HIS A 197 -21.02 0.58 -15.46
C HIS A 197 -21.11 2.11 -15.59
N SER A 198 -21.21 2.82 -14.48
CA SER A 198 -21.39 4.28 -14.49
C SER A 198 -20.71 4.94 -13.28
N MET A 199 -20.42 6.24 -13.39
CA MET A 199 -19.94 7.05 -12.29
C MET A 199 -20.96 7.12 -11.15
N ASP A 200 -22.25 7.15 -11.46
CA ASP A 200 -23.31 7.19 -10.44
C ASP A 200 -23.30 5.93 -9.57
N GLU A 201 -22.98 4.77 -10.16
CA GLU A 201 -22.82 3.52 -9.41
C GLU A 201 -21.54 3.54 -8.55
N VAL A 202 -20.42 4.10 -9.05
CA VAL A 202 -19.22 4.32 -8.23
C VAL A 202 -19.54 5.19 -7.02
N ILE A 203 -20.23 6.31 -7.25
CA ILE A 203 -20.65 7.24 -6.19
C ILE A 203 -21.53 6.51 -5.18
N LYS A 204 -22.53 5.77 -5.63
CA LYS A 204 -23.44 5.01 -4.77
C LYS A 204 -22.66 4.10 -3.80
N TYR A 205 -21.76 3.28 -4.30
CA TYR A 205 -21.01 2.34 -3.46
C TYR A 205 -19.98 3.04 -2.57
N ALA A 206 -19.37 4.12 -3.04
CA ALA A 206 -18.46 4.93 -2.21
C ALA A 206 -19.22 5.61 -1.05
N VAL A 207 -20.45 6.08 -1.28
CA VAL A 207 -21.32 6.62 -0.24
C VAL A 207 -21.73 5.54 0.76
N GLU A 208 -22.09 4.34 0.31
CA GLU A 208 -22.42 3.21 1.19
C GLU A 208 -21.25 2.84 2.12
N ILE A 209 -20.02 2.86 1.60
CA ILE A 209 -18.81 2.68 2.42
C ILE A 209 -18.67 3.83 3.43
N HIS A 210 -18.88 5.08 3.02
CA HIS A 210 -18.80 6.23 3.91
C HIS A 210 -19.83 6.14 5.05
N GLU A 211 -21.08 5.80 4.72
CA GLU A 211 -22.18 5.63 5.67
C GLU A 211 -21.95 4.48 6.67
N SER A 212 -21.07 3.52 6.33
CA SER A 212 -20.66 2.47 7.28
C SER A 212 -19.75 2.97 8.41
N GLY A 213 -19.42 4.27 8.43
CA GLY A 213 -18.64 4.93 9.48
C GLY A 213 -17.18 5.22 9.10
N ILE A 214 -16.85 5.19 7.81
CA ILE A 214 -15.51 5.55 7.30
C ILE A 214 -15.51 7.00 6.84
N PRO A 215 -14.75 7.92 7.50
CA PRO A 215 -14.83 9.36 7.24
C PRO A 215 -14.49 9.76 5.79
N TYR A 216 -13.52 9.09 5.16
CA TYR A 216 -13.07 9.40 3.81
C TYR A 216 -13.02 8.14 2.94
N VAL A 217 -13.65 8.17 1.79
CA VAL A 217 -13.59 7.09 0.78
C VAL A 217 -13.05 7.67 -0.52
N ALA A 218 -11.83 7.29 -0.86
CA ALA A 218 -11.16 7.73 -2.08
C ALA A 218 -11.18 6.60 -3.12
N VAL A 219 -11.90 6.76 -4.22
CA VAL A 219 -11.95 5.75 -5.29
C VAL A 219 -11.02 6.15 -6.42
N SER A 220 -10.03 5.30 -6.74
CA SER A 220 -9.15 5.52 -7.88
C SER A 220 -9.79 5.01 -9.17
N LEU A 221 -9.80 5.86 -10.22
CA LEU A 221 -10.52 5.64 -11.49
C LEU A 221 -9.57 5.64 -12.70
N GLY A 222 -8.28 5.37 -12.48
CA GLY A 222 -7.27 5.36 -13.53
C GLY A 222 -7.19 6.70 -14.28
N GLY A 223 -7.40 6.67 -15.60
CA GLY A 223 -7.38 7.87 -16.44
C GLY A 223 -8.50 8.87 -16.17
N GLU A 224 -9.59 8.44 -15.53
CA GLU A 224 -10.71 9.31 -15.12
C GLU A 224 -10.45 10.03 -13.78
N GLY A 225 -9.31 9.76 -13.13
CA GLY A 225 -8.89 10.45 -11.93
C GLY A 225 -9.28 9.76 -10.64
N ALA A 226 -9.88 10.50 -9.71
CA ALA A 226 -10.29 10.00 -8.42
C ALA A 226 -11.57 10.66 -7.90
N LEU A 227 -12.37 9.86 -7.22
CA LEU A 227 -13.54 10.31 -6.47
C LEU A 227 -13.18 10.34 -4.98
N LEU A 228 -13.58 11.37 -4.26
CA LEU A 228 -13.51 11.43 -2.80
C LEU A 228 -14.89 11.69 -2.22
N VAL A 229 -15.34 10.81 -1.34
CA VAL A 229 -16.58 10.96 -0.55
C VAL A 229 -16.20 11.20 0.90
N CYS A 230 -16.77 12.23 1.50
CA CYS A 230 -16.58 12.57 2.91
C CYS A 230 -17.79 13.39 3.42
N GLU A 231 -17.80 13.78 4.71
CA GLU A 231 -18.86 14.61 5.31
C GLU A 231 -19.06 15.95 4.57
N GLU A 232 -17.98 16.55 4.02
CA GLU A 232 -18.04 17.82 3.28
C GLU A 232 -18.74 17.69 1.92
N GLY A 233 -18.85 16.48 1.37
CA GLY A 233 -19.49 16.22 0.08
C GLY A 233 -18.77 15.18 -0.78
N ILE A 234 -19.08 15.22 -2.07
CA ILE A 234 -18.55 14.32 -3.09
C ILE A 234 -17.74 15.16 -4.09
N TYR A 235 -16.48 14.79 -4.27
CA TYR A 235 -15.53 15.50 -5.11
C TYR A 235 -14.97 14.56 -6.18
N HIS A 236 -14.86 15.04 -7.41
CA HIS A 236 -14.23 14.29 -8.51
C HIS A 236 -13.06 15.10 -9.08
N GLY A 237 -11.84 14.64 -8.81
CA GLY A 237 -10.60 15.20 -9.36
C GLY A 237 -10.22 14.50 -10.66
N LYS A 238 -10.00 15.26 -11.73
CA LYS A 238 -9.52 14.75 -13.02
C LYS A 238 -8.04 15.09 -13.21
N PRO A 239 -7.19 14.13 -13.60
CA PRO A 239 -5.79 14.40 -13.84
C PRO A 239 -5.62 15.27 -15.10
N SER A 240 -4.55 16.04 -15.13
CA SER A 240 -4.12 16.71 -16.36
C SER A 240 -3.78 15.66 -17.42
N LYS A 241 -4.00 15.97 -18.70
CA LYS A 241 -3.59 15.08 -19.80
C LYS A 241 -2.06 14.98 -19.83
N ILE A 242 -1.56 13.78 -19.60
CA ILE A 242 -0.14 13.44 -19.63
C ILE A 242 0.11 12.25 -20.56
N GLN A 243 1.32 12.13 -21.07
CA GLN A 243 1.75 10.90 -21.72
C GLN A 243 2.09 9.86 -20.64
N VAL A 244 1.29 8.80 -20.55
CA VAL A 244 1.50 7.73 -19.57
C VAL A 244 2.71 6.90 -19.99
N VAL A 245 3.69 6.78 -19.09
CA VAL A 245 4.88 5.93 -19.26
C VAL A 245 4.71 4.63 -18.48
N ASN A 246 4.20 4.71 -17.26
CA ASN A 246 3.94 3.57 -16.39
C ASN A 246 2.88 3.96 -15.34
N THR A 247 2.00 3.03 -14.99
CA THR A 247 0.94 3.23 -13.98
C THR A 247 1.25 2.54 -12.64
N VAL A 248 2.33 1.75 -12.56
CA VAL A 248 2.74 1.09 -11.31
C VAL A 248 3.07 2.14 -10.25
N GLY A 249 2.47 1.98 -9.06
CA GLY A 249 2.66 2.89 -7.94
C GLY A 249 1.80 4.16 -7.96
N CYS A 250 0.94 4.37 -8.98
CA CYS A 250 0.00 5.51 -8.96
C CYS A 250 -0.94 5.48 -7.76
N GLY A 251 -1.51 4.30 -7.45
CA GLY A 251 -2.34 4.10 -6.26
C GLY A 251 -1.58 4.37 -4.96
N ASP A 252 -0.33 3.90 -4.88
CA ASP A 252 0.54 4.11 -3.72
C ASP A 252 0.86 5.61 -3.55
N SER A 253 1.10 6.31 -4.66
CA SER A 253 1.33 7.77 -4.67
C SER A 253 0.10 8.53 -4.19
N MET A 254 -1.09 8.12 -4.61
CA MET A 254 -2.36 8.70 -4.15
C MET A 254 -2.54 8.51 -2.63
N VAL A 255 -2.26 7.32 -2.08
CA VAL A 255 -2.26 7.08 -0.63
C VAL A 255 -1.29 8.01 0.09
N GLY A 256 -0.08 8.17 -0.46
CA GLY A 256 0.93 9.11 0.06
C GLY A 256 0.44 10.55 0.05
N GLY A 257 -0.20 10.98 -1.03
CA GLY A 257 -0.82 12.31 -1.16
C GLY A 257 -1.90 12.55 -0.12
N PHE A 258 -2.84 11.61 0.05
CA PHE A 258 -3.88 11.72 1.09
C PHE A 258 -3.31 11.71 2.51
N ALA A 259 -2.26 10.93 2.77
CA ALA A 259 -1.60 10.95 4.07
C ALA A 259 -0.99 12.33 4.38
N VAL A 260 -0.38 12.96 3.39
CA VAL A 260 0.17 14.32 3.50
C VAL A 260 -0.94 15.36 3.65
N ALA A 261 -2.02 15.25 2.86
CA ALA A 261 -3.17 16.15 2.92
C ALA A 261 -3.84 16.11 4.30
N LEU A 262 -4.10 14.91 4.84
CA LEU A 262 -4.66 14.74 6.18
C LEU A 262 -3.75 15.29 7.28
N LYS A 263 -2.43 15.15 7.12
CA LYS A 263 -1.46 15.69 8.06
C LYS A 263 -1.40 17.22 8.04
N ARG A 264 -1.56 17.81 6.86
CA ARG A 264 -1.59 19.26 6.66
C ARG A 264 -2.96 19.88 6.90
N ASN A 265 -3.97 19.06 7.26
CA ASN A 265 -5.36 19.45 7.42
C ASN A 265 -5.92 20.19 6.18
N TYR A 266 -5.58 19.69 4.99
CA TYR A 266 -6.17 20.19 3.75
C TYR A 266 -7.66 19.84 3.70
N ARG A 267 -8.46 20.72 3.09
CA ARG A 267 -9.86 20.43 2.82
C ARG A 267 -9.97 19.33 1.76
N ALA A 268 -11.11 18.68 1.67
CA ALA A 268 -11.34 17.57 0.74
C ALA A 268 -11.00 17.92 -0.72
N GLU A 269 -11.37 19.13 -1.17
CA GLU A 269 -11.06 19.64 -2.51
C GLU A 269 -9.55 19.79 -2.74
N GLU A 270 -8.82 20.31 -1.75
CA GLU A 270 -7.36 20.50 -1.82
C GLU A 270 -6.62 19.15 -1.79
N ALA A 271 -7.18 18.14 -1.12
CA ALA A 271 -6.61 16.82 -1.03
C ALA A 271 -6.64 16.04 -2.36
N LEU A 272 -7.51 16.42 -3.29
CA LEU A 272 -7.64 15.84 -4.64
C LEU A 272 -6.82 16.59 -5.70
N SER A 273 -6.31 17.77 -5.42
CA SER A 273 -5.52 18.59 -6.35
C SER A 273 -4.03 18.28 -6.26
#